data_e4ff82e4c4ce22a21c7e48dd80c1bd6b
#
_entry.id   e4ff82e4c4ce22a21c7e48dd80c1bd6b
#
_cell.length_a   1.000
_cell.length_b   1.000
_cell.length_c   1.000
_cell.angle_alpha   90.00
_cell.angle_beta   90.00
_cell.angle_gamma   90.00
#
_symmetry.space_group_name_H-M   'P 1'
#
loop_
_entity.id
_entity.type
_entity.pdbx_description
1 polymer ?
#
loop_
_entity_poly.entity_id
_entity_poly.type
_entity_poly.pdbx_seq_one_letter_code
_entity_poly.pdbx_strand_id
1 'polypeptide(L)'
;GDVDEDGFDEIVYGSMTVDHDGSGLNNSRLGHGDALHLGKFCPDREGLQIWSCFETGKTNAALRDAKTGETIWADIADKEGDCGRAMVADIDPKSPGCEMWRAGGNAYSSTGEDLGYKPSSCNMGIWFSGSLNRQLLNGTTIDATKGTEGFPSGRVFTLYRYDVADINDSKKNPCWYGDLF
;
A
#
# COMPACT_ATOMS: atom_id res chain seq x y z
N GLY A 1 1.88 -13.02 -9.05
CA GLY A 1 0.48 -13.46 -8.94
C GLY A 1 -0.13 -13.67 -10.30
N ASP A 2 -1.07 -14.58 -10.38
CA ASP A 2 -1.83 -14.92 -11.58
C ASP A 2 -2.75 -13.73 -11.95
N VAL A 3 -2.26 -12.85 -12.84
CA VAL A 3 -2.95 -11.60 -13.16
C VAL A 3 -3.86 -11.72 -14.38
N ASP A 4 -3.69 -12.74 -15.19
CA ASP A 4 -4.50 -12.97 -16.38
C ASP A 4 -5.40 -14.21 -16.29
N GLU A 5 -5.32 -14.93 -15.16
CA GLU A 5 -6.17 -16.06 -14.80
C GLU A 5 -5.93 -17.29 -15.67
N ASP A 6 -4.67 -17.50 -16.07
CA ASP A 6 -4.27 -18.69 -16.84
C ASP A 6 -3.76 -19.85 -15.96
N GLY A 7 -3.61 -19.62 -14.66
CA GLY A 7 -3.19 -20.60 -13.66
C GLY A 7 -1.70 -20.56 -13.33
N PHE A 8 -0.94 -19.65 -13.90
CA PHE A 8 0.46 -19.40 -13.59
C PHE A 8 0.67 -17.99 -13.05
N ASP A 9 1.75 -17.78 -12.31
CA ASP A 9 2.07 -16.49 -11.73
C ASP A 9 2.94 -15.63 -12.65
N GLU A 10 2.53 -14.37 -12.85
CA GLU A 10 3.27 -13.33 -13.55
C GLU A 10 4.16 -12.56 -12.58
N ILE A 11 5.18 -11.90 -13.16
CA ILE A 11 6.05 -10.96 -12.46
C ILE A 11 5.57 -9.54 -12.76
N VAL A 12 5.02 -8.88 -11.74
CA VAL A 12 4.68 -7.45 -11.80
C VAL A 12 5.86 -6.64 -11.28
N TYR A 13 6.40 -5.73 -12.12
CA TYR A 13 7.56 -4.93 -11.76
C TYR A 13 7.44 -3.50 -12.31
N GLY A 14 7.31 -2.51 -11.42
CA GLY A 14 7.15 -1.11 -11.81
C GLY A 14 5.96 -0.92 -12.76
N SER A 15 6.25 -0.48 -13.97
CA SER A 15 5.24 -0.22 -15.02
C SER A 15 4.89 -1.41 -15.88
N MET A 16 5.58 -2.53 -15.76
CA MET A 16 5.41 -3.69 -16.63
C MET A 16 4.96 -4.93 -15.87
N THR A 17 4.36 -5.84 -16.62
CA THR A 17 4.09 -7.21 -16.20
C THR A 17 4.73 -8.16 -17.21
N VAL A 18 5.45 -9.14 -16.71
CA VAL A 18 6.10 -10.20 -17.48
C VAL A 18 5.33 -11.50 -17.22
N ASP A 19 4.92 -12.14 -18.27
CA ASP A 19 4.20 -13.41 -18.27
C ASP A 19 5.09 -14.55 -17.74
N HIS A 20 4.46 -15.62 -17.29
CA HIS A 20 5.15 -16.80 -16.75
C HIS A 20 6.13 -17.45 -17.74
N ASP A 21 5.93 -17.30 -19.05
CA ASP A 21 6.82 -17.77 -20.10
C ASP A 21 8.01 -16.83 -20.40
N GLY A 22 8.07 -15.67 -19.72
CA GLY A 22 9.09 -14.64 -19.90
C GLY A 22 8.76 -13.62 -20.98
N SER A 23 7.62 -13.71 -21.63
CA SER A 23 7.16 -12.68 -22.58
C SER A 23 6.60 -11.47 -21.85
N GLY A 24 6.55 -10.30 -22.51
CA GLY A 24 5.94 -9.10 -21.95
C GLY A 24 4.41 -9.16 -22.06
N LEU A 25 3.70 -9.14 -20.93
CA LEU A 25 2.24 -9.15 -20.93
C LEU A 25 1.69 -7.72 -21.18
N ASN A 26 2.11 -6.77 -20.39
CA ASN A 26 1.71 -5.36 -20.54
C ASN A 26 2.77 -4.38 -20.03
N ASN A 27 2.60 -3.09 -20.37
CA ASN A 27 3.43 -1.99 -19.85
C ASN A 27 2.65 -0.68 -19.84
N SER A 28 2.40 -0.11 -18.67
CA SER A 28 1.71 1.17 -18.51
C SER A 28 2.54 2.41 -18.90
N ARG A 29 3.85 2.26 -19.05
CA ARG A 29 4.83 3.33 -19.39
C ARG A 29 4.87 4.49 -18.37
N LEU A 30 4.46 4.26 -17.13
CA LEU A 30 4.50 5.27 -16.07
C LEU A 30 5.88 5.41 -15.42
N GLY A 31 6.84 4.57 -15.80
CA GLY A 31 8.21 4.63 -15.30
C GLY A 31 8.46 3.74 -14.08
N HIS A 32 9.54 4.07 -13.38
CA HIS A 32 9.97 3.38 -12.16
C HIS A 32 9.24 3.90 -10.92
N GLY A 33 9.14 3.06 -9.89
CA GLY A 33 8.56 3.43 -8.60
C GLY A 33 8.98 2.48 -7.49
N ASP A 34 8.99 2.98 -6.25
CA ASP A 34 9.55 2.32 -5.07
C ASP A 34 8.57 1.44 -4.32
N ALA A 35 7.29 1.60 -4.52
CA ALA A 35 6.27 0.81 -3.84
C ALA A 35 5.26 0.26 -4.84
N LEU A 36 4.98 -1.03 -4.68
CA LEU A 36 4.02 -1.75 -5.52
C LEU A 36 3.24 -2.73 -4.68
N HIS A 37 1.94 -2.75 -4.89
CA HIS A 37 1.02 -3.71 -4.30
C HIS A 37 0.18 -4.36 -5.39
N LEU A 38 0.08 -5.66 -5.36
CA LEU A 38 -0.79 -6.46 -6.22
C LEU A 38 -1.86 -7.13 -5.36
N GLY A 39 -3.11 -7.03 -5.76
CA GLY A 39 -4.20 -7.65 -5.03
C GLY A 39 -5.58 -7.28 -5.54
N LYS A 40 -6.60 -7.84 -4.90
CA LYS A 40 -8.00 -7.51 -5.12
C LYS A 40 -8.38 -6.33 -4.23
N PHE A 41 -8.31 -5.11 -4.74
CA PHE A 41 -8.55 -3.88 -3.98
C PHE A 41 -9.94 -3.29 -4.19
N CYS A 42 -10.49 -3.48 -5.37
CA CYS A 42 -11.78 -2.97 -5.78
C CYS A 42 -12.81 -4.09 -5.76
N PRO A 43 -13.81 -4.09 -4.86
CA PRO A 43 -14.78 -5.18 -4.76
C PRO A 43 -15.61 -5.36 -6.02
N ASP A 44 -15.92 -4.26 -6.73
CA ASP A 44 -16.78 -4.24 -7.90
C ASP A 44 -16.06 -4.45 -9.24
N ARG A 45 -14.76 -4.74 -9.23
CA ARG A 45 -13.96 -5.03 -10.43
C ARG A 45 -13.52 -6.48 -10.43
N GLU A 46 -13.52 -7.13 -11.57
CA GLU A 46 -12.94 -8.45 -11.74
C GLU A 46 -11.41 -8.37 -11.81
N GLY A 47 -10.72 -9.49 -11.60
CA GLY A 47 -9.28 -9.61 -11.66
C GLY A 47 -8.54 -8.88 -10.55
N LEU A 48 -7.22 -8.82 -10.66
CA LEU A 48 -6.33 -8.16 -9.73
C LEU A 48 -6.04 -6.72 -10.16
N GLN A 49 -5.69 -5.88 -9.20
CA GLN A 49 -5.25 -4.51 -9.44
C GLN A 49 -3.85 -4.30 -8.90
N ILE A 50 -3.13 -3.34 -9.50
CA ILE A 50 -1.82 -2.89 -9.07
C ILE A 50 -1.93 -1.46 -8.57
N TRP A 51 -1.57 -1.21 -7.32
CA TRP A 51 -1.34 0.13 -6.80
C TRP A 51 0.15 0.37 -6.67
N SER A 52 0.67 1.41 -7.32
CA SER A 52 2.09 1.76 -7.27
C SER A 52 2.33 3.25 -7.34
N CYS A 53 3.42 3.71 -6.71
CA CYS A 53 3.93 5.07 -6.88
C CYS A 53 4.99 5.13 -7.98
N PHE A 54 5.29 6.36 -8.44
CA PHE A 54 6.25 6.61 -9.50
C PHE A 54 7.19 7.76 -9.13
N GLU A 55 8.42 7.70 -9.65
CA GLU A 55 9.49 8.66 -9.36
C GLU A 55 9.67 9.72 -10.42
N THR A 56 9.05 9.56 -11.56
CA THR A 56 9.20 10.47 -12.71
C THR A 56 7.86 10.88 -13.28
N GLY A 57 7.84 12.07 -13.90
CA GLY A 57 6.62 12.61 -14.47
C GLY A 57 5.68 13.22 -13.42
N LYS A 58 4.42 13.35 -13.78
CA LYS A 58 3.38 13.96 -12.95
C LYS A 58 2.48 12.95 -12.23
N THR A 59 2.57 11.69 -12.55
CA THR A 59 1.81 10.64 -11.88
C THR A 59 2.52 10.27 -10.59
N ASN A 60 1.98 10.70 -9.46
CA ASN A 60 2.49 10.30 -8.15
C ASN A 60 2.26 8.81 -7.89
N ALA A 61 1.02 8.37 -8.09
CA ALA A 61 0.62 6.97 -7.91
C ALA A 61 -0.57 6.65 -8.82
N ALA A 62 -0.72 5.38 -9.17
CA ALA A 62 -1.82 4.92 -10.01
C ALA A 62 -2.34 3.55 -9.60
N LEU A 63 -3.66 3.41 -9.68
CA LEU A 63 -4.34 2.13 -9.68
C LEU A 63 -4.49 1.64 -11.10
N ARG A 64 -4.00 0.45 -11.36
CA ARG A 64 -4.01 -0.17 -12.68
C ARG A 64 -4.71 -1.53 -12.65
N ASP A 65 -5.31 -1.90 -13.74
CA ASP A 65 -5.72 -3.26 -14.01
C ASP A 65 -4.45 -4.13 -14.20
N ALA A 66 -4.34 -5.24 -13.50
CA ALA A 66 -3.11 -6.02 -13.50
C ALA A 66 -2.93 -6.81 -14.81
N LYS A 67 -4.03 -7.25 -15.42
CA LYS A 67 -4.01 -8.02 -16.67
C LYS A 67 -3.66 -7.14 -17.87
N THR A 68 -4.26 -5.95 -17.96
CA THR A 68 -4.13 -5.08 -19.14
C THR A 68 -3.08 -4.00 -18.99
N GLY A 69 -2.71 -3.64 -17.75
CA GLY A 69 -1.84 -2.49 -17.44
C GLY A 69 -2.54 -1.14 -17.56
N GLU A 70 -3.84 -1.11 -17.91
CA GLU A 70 -4.60 0.14 -18.05
C GLU A 70 -4.75 0.86 -16.71
N THR A 71 -4.57 2.18 -16.72
CA THR A 71 -4.79 3.01 -15.54
C THR A 71 -6.29 3.17 -15.29
N ILE A 72 -6.74 2.71 -14.13
CA ILE A 72 -8.12 2.86 -13.66
C ILE A 72 -8.33 4.29 -13.17
N TRP A 73 -7.45 4.77 -12.31
CA TRP A 73 -7.36 6.16 -11.87
C TRP A 73 -5.95 6.45 -11.35
N ALA A 74 -5.59 7.73 -11.21
CA ALA A 74 -4.26 8.14 -10.75
C ALA A 74 -4.30 9.42 -9.92
N ASP A 75 -3.39 9.53 -8.96
CA ASP A 75 -3.05 10.76 -8.26
C ASP A 75 -2.01 11.54 -9.08
N ILE A 76 -2.43 12.66 -9.65
CA ILE A 76 -1.63 13.48 -10.55
C ILE A 76 -1.16 14.74 -9.83
N ALA A 77 0.15 14.99 -9.86
CA ALA A 77 0.75 16.20 -9.32
C ALA A 77 0.71 17.36 -10.32
N ASP A 78 0.76 18.58 -9.79
CA ASP A 78 0.96 19.79 -10.62
C ASP A 78 2.34 19.83 -11.28
N LYS A 79 3.34 19.31 -10.57
CA LYS A 79 4.76 19.28 -11.00
C LYS A 79 5.28 17.86 -10.98
N GLU A 80 6.25 17.61 -11.83
CA GLU A 80 7.03 16.37 -11.77
C GLU A 80 7.73 16.21 -10.44
N GLY A 81 7.80 14.97 -9.94
CA GLY A 81 8.42 14.67 -8.67
C GLY A 81 8.55 13.18 -8.44
N ASP A 82 9.25 12.88 -7.38
CA ASP A 82 9.45 11.54 -6.87
C ASP A 82 8.42 11.25 -5.78
N CYS A 83 7.67 10.18 -5.95
CA CYS A 83 6.77 9.64 -4.94
C CYS A 83 7.34 8.32 -4.41
N GLY A 84 8.21 8.41 -3.42
CA GLY A 84 9.00 7.27 -2.93
C GLY A 84 8.22 6.23 -2.11
N ARG A 85 6.95 6.45 -1.76
CA ARG A 85 6.13 5.52 -0.97
C ARG A 85 4.66 5.57 -1.35
N ALA A 86 4.05 4.39 -1.41
CA ALA A 86 2.61 4.22 -1.53
C ALA A 86 2.16 3.01 -0.73
N MET A 87 0.90 3.01 -0.33
CA MET A 87 0.30 1.93 0.46
C MET A 87 -1.13 1.70 0.00
N VAL A 88 -1.60 0.46 0.15
CA VAL A 88 -2.99 0.07 0.00
C VAL A 88 -3.37 -0.85 1.16
N ALA A 89 -4.47 -0.55 1.80
CA ALA A 89 -5.04 -1.40 2.85
C ALA A 89 -6.50 -0.99 3.13
N ASP A 90 -7.31 -1.93 3.53
CA ASP A 90 -8.63 -1.64 4.09
C ASP A 90 -8.46 -1.07 5.51
N ILE A 91 -8.61 0.25 5.65
CA ILE A 91 -8.43 1.01 6.90
C ILE A 91 -9.66 1.82 7.30
N ASP A 92 -10.69 1.87 6.48
CA ASP A 92 -11.94 2.57 6.75
C ASP A 92 -13.16 1.62 6.60
N PRO A 93 -13.78 1.18 7.70
CA PRO A 93 -14.90 0.25 7.65
C PRO A 93 -16.15 0.77 6.94
N LYS A 94 -16.16 2.05 6.55
CA LYS A 94 -17.28 2.69 5.84
C LYS A 94 -17.03 2.83 4.35
N SER A 95 -15.81 2.60 3.90
CA SER A 95 -15.42 2.69 2.50
C SER A 95 -15.30 1.28 1.92
N PRO A 96 -16.06 0.92 0.88
CA PRO A 96 -15.96 -0.40 0.27
C PRO A 96 -14.62 -0.63 -0.42
N GLY A 97 -13.99 -1.77 -0.14
CA GLY A 97 -12.69 -2.13 -0.70
C GLY A 97 -11.52 -1.61 0.12
N CYS A 98 -10.40 -1.40 -0.55
CA CYS A 98 -9.19 -0.89 0.11
C CYS A 98 -9.01 0.61 -0.15
N GLU A 99 -8.51 1.33 0.85
CA GLU A 99 -8.00 2.68 0.68
C GLU A 99 -6.59 2.64 0.12
N MET A 100 -6.27 3.66 -0.67
CA MET A 100 -4.99 3.83 -1.33
C MET A 100 -4.44 5.21 -1.06
N TRP A 101 -3.15 5.29 -0.75
CA TRP A 101 -2.50 6.58 -0.48
C TRP A 101 -1.01 6.52 -0.81
N ARG A 102 -0.42 7.68 -0.95
CA ARG A 102 1.02 7.87 -1.01
C ARG A 102 1.54 8.64 0.19
N ALA A 103 2.84 8.67 0.35
CA ALA A 103 3.47 9.46 1.39
C ALA A 103 3.02 10.93 1.32
N GLY A 104 2.51 11.44 2.45
CA GLY A 104 2.01 12.81 2.58
C GLY A 104 0.71 13.14 1.85
N GLY A 105 0.13 12.19 1.11
CA GLY A 105 -1.17 12.34 0.44
C GLY A 105 -2.35 11.98 1.34
N ASN A 106 -3.55 12.32 0.87
CA ASN A 106 -4.80 11.82 1.46
C ASN A 106 -5.01 10.35 1.07
N ALA A 107 -5.88 9.68 1.82
CA ALA A 107 -6.42 8.40 1.41
C ALA A 107 -7.47 8.60 0.31
N TYR A 108 -7.45 7.72 -0.68
CA TYR A 108 -8.44 7.60 -1.74
C TYR A 108 -9.20 6.29 -1.58
N SER A 109 -10.48 6.30 -1.93
CA SER A 109 -11.29 5.08 -2.03
C SER A 109 -10.81 4.19 -3.18
N SER A 110 -11.31 2.98 -3.26
CA SER A 110 -11.07 2.07 -4.39
C SER A 110 -11.50 2.64 -5.76
N THR A 111 -12.35 3.65 -5.77
CA THR A 111 -12.82 4.35 -6.97
C THR A 111 -12.07 5.65 -7.27
N GLY A 112 -11.10 6.05 -6.43
CA GLY A 112 -10.30 7.27 -6.60
C GLY A 112 -10.91 8.53 -6.00
N GLU A 113 -11.94 8.41 -5.14
CA GLU A 113 -12.48 9.54 -4.38
C GLU A 113 -11.54 9.93 -3.25
N ASP A 114 -11.20 11.22 -3.15
CA ASP A 114 -10.42 11.75 -2.01
C ASP A 114 -11.28 11.72 -0.74
N LEU A 115 -10.86 10.94 0.24
CA LEU A 115 -11.56 10.75 1.50
C LEU A 115 -11.30 11.86 2.54
N GLY A 116 -10.46 12.84 2.19
CA GLY A 116 -10.23 14.04 2.98
C GLY A 116 -9.42 13.82 4.25
N TYR A 117 -8.75 12.69 4.42
CA TYR A 117 -7.88 12.44 5.57
C TYR A 117 -6.57 11.79 5.17
N LYS A 118 -5.55 11.98 6.00
CA LYS A 118 -4.21 11.41 5.82
C LYS A 118 -4.00 10.24 6.77
N PRO A 119 -3.69 9.04 6.27
CA PRO A 119 -3.25 7.93 7.12
C PRO A 119 -1.94 8.27 7.85
N SER A 120 -1.75 7.73 9.05
CA SER A 120 -0.60 8.04 9.92
C SER A 120 0.72 7.47 9.42
N SER A 121 0.67 6.48 8.55
CA SER A 121 1.85 5.81 8.00
C SER A 121 1.61 5.36 6.56
N CYS A 122 2.70 5.23 5.80
CA CYS A 122 2.70 4.69 4.45
C CYS A 122 3.66 3.49 4.33
N ASN A 123 3.93 2.81 5.44
CA ASN A 123 4.91 1.73 5.49
C ASN A 123 4.28 0.34 5.61
N MET A 124 3.45 0.12 6.62
CA MET A 124 2.93 -1.22 6.91
C MET A 124 1.48 -1.18 7.39
N GLY A 125 0.65 -2.00 6.79
CA GLY A 125 -0.69 -2.32 7.27
C GLY A 125 -0.70 -3.71 7.91
N ILE A 126 -1.14 -3.80 9.17
CA ILE A 126 -1.11 -5.03 9.96
C ILE A 126 -2.49 -5.42 10.48
N TRP A 127 -2.67 -6.69 10.77
CA TRP A 127 -3.81 -7.20 11.53
C TRP A 127 -3.49 -7.19 13.01
N PHE A 128 -4.03 -6.24 13.76
CA PHE A 128 -3.77 -6.09 15.19
C PHE A 128 -5.01 -6.18 16.06
N SER A 129 -6.09 -5.52 15.68
CA SER A 129 -7.29 -5.39 16.52
C SER A 129 -8.22 -6.60 16.51
N GLY A 130 -8.03 -7.53 15.57
CA GLY A 130 -8.98 -8.59 15.29
C GLY A 130 -10.20 -8.16 14.46
N SER A 131 -10.28 -6.88 14.08
CA SER A 131 -11.26 -6.40 13.11
C SER A 131 -10.87 -6.77 11.67
N LEU A 132 -11.78 -6.58 10.72
CA LEU A 132 -11.49 -6.77 9.31
C LEU A 132 -10.64 -5.63 8.71
N ASN A 133 -10.57 -4.49 9.40
CA ASN A 133 -9.75 -3.36 8.98
C ASN A 133 -8.33 -3.46 9.52
N ARG A 134 -7.38 -3.01 8.73
CA ARG A 134 -5.97 -2.99 9.11
C ARG A 134 -5.64 -1.78 9.95
N GLN A 135 -4.68 -1.94 10.83
CA GLN A 135 -4.03 -0.87 11.57
C GLN A 135 -2.67 -0.58 10.93
N LEU A 136 -2.19 0.65 11.11
CA LEU A 136 -0.93 1.10 10.52
C LEU A 136 0.19 1.02 11.55
N LEU A 137 1.22 0.27 11.22
CA LEU A 137 2.45 0.20 12.01
C LEU A 137 3.44 1.24 11.50
N ASN A 138 3.91 2.09 12.39
CA ASN A 138 4.93 3.09 12.10
C ASN A 138 6.03 3.05 13.18
N GLY A 139 7.12 2.37 12.88
CA GLY A 139 8.18 2.14 13.85
C GLY A 139 7.65 1.39 15.07
N THR A 140 7.49 2.08 16.19
CA THR A 140 7.03 1.48 17.46
C THR A 140 5.57 1.77 17.76
N THR A 141 4.80 2.33 16.83
CA THR A 141 3.43 2.74 17.08
C THR A 141 2.46 2.05 16.14
N ILE A 142 1.30 1.68 16.68
CA ILE A 142 0.20 1.11 15.92
C ILE A 142 -0.99 2.06 16.02
N ASP A 143 -1.46 2.52 14.88
CA ASP A 143 -2.55 3.48 14.76
C ASP A 143 -3.72 2.89 13.97
N ALA A 144 -4.94 3.06 14.46
CA ALA A 144 -6.16 2.81 13.70
C ALA A 144 -6.60 4.10 13.03
N THR A 145 -6.68 4.12 11.69
CA THR A 145 -7.08 5.32 10.93
C THR A 145 -8.53 5.68 11.23
N LYS A 146 -9.39 4.69 11.22
CA LYS A 146 -10.79 4.81 11.62
C LYS A 146 -11.08 3.80 12.73
N GLY A 147 -11.96 4.18 13.65
CA GLY A 147 -12.41 3.28 14.69
C GLY A 147 -13.45 2.29 14.15
N THR A 148 -13.49 1.12 14.78
CA THR A 148 -14.54 0.12 14.65
C THR A 148 -15.23 -0.07 16.00
N GLU A 149 -16.32 -0.81 16.04
CA GLU A 149 -16.98 -1.14 17.31
C GLU A 149 -16.00 -1.82 18.26
N GLY A 150 -15.83 -1.27 19.46
CA GLY A 150 -14.89 -1.76 20.46
C GLY A 150 -13.42 -1.41 20.22
N PHE A 151 -13.09 -0.68 19.13
CA PHE A 151 -11.73 -0.31 18.82
C PHE A 151 -11.65 1.13 18.27
N PRO A 152 -11.23 2.11 19.08
CA PRO A 152 -11.28 3.52 18.70
C PRO A 152 -10.24 3.86 17.61
N SER A 153 -10.45 4.97 16.91
CA SER A 153 -9.45 5.55 16.03
C SER A 153 -8.29 6.19 16.82
N GLY A 154 -7.16 6.37 16.16
CA GLY A 154 -5.96 6.96 16.72
C GLY A 154 -4.94 5.97 17.19
N ARG A 155 -4.07 6.37 18.11
CA ARG A 155 -3.03 5.53 18.67
C ARG A 155 -3.63 4.41 19.51
N VAL A 156 -3.44 3.17 19.08
CA VAL A 156 -4.00 1.99 19.74
C VAL A 156 -2.98 1.21 20.53
N PHE A 157 -1.71 1.32 20.13
CA PHE A 157 -0.63 0.64 20.84
C PHE A 157 0.71 1.36 20.62
N THR A 158 1.59 1.26 21.62
CA THR A 158 2.98 1.67 21.51
C THR A 158 3.86 0.54 21.98
N LEU A 159 4.77 0.10 21.12
CA LEU A 159 5.80 -0.88 21.45
C LEU A 159 6.88 -0.18 22.28
N TYR A 160 7.03 -0.56 23.53
CA TYR A 160 8.09 -0.04 24.37
C TYR A 160 9.35 -0.88 24.23
N ARG A 161 10.51 -0.24 24.13
CA ARG A 161 11.82 -0.88 24.09
C ARG A 161 12.27 -1.48 25.43
N TYR A 162 11.37 -1.92 26.26
CA TYR A 162 11.69 -2.32 27.64
C TYR A 162 12.67 -3.49 27.69
N ASP A 163 12.48 -4.46 26.84
CA ASP A 163 13.28 -5.69 26.84
C ASP A 163 14.60 -5.55 26.07
N VAL A 164 14.77 -4.43 25.37
CA VAL A 164 15.94 -4.15 24.55
C VAL A 164 16.92 -3.23 25.26
N ALA A 165 16.48 -2.51 26.28
CA ALA A 165 17.36 -1.67 27.09
C ALA A 165 18.42 -2.50 27.81
N ASP A 166 18.11 -3.74 28.18
CA ASP A 166 19.03 -4.67 28.82
C ASP A 166 20.05 -5.29 27.85
N ILE A 167 19.82 -5.20 26.55
CA ILE A 167 20.79 -5.62 25.55
C ILE A 167 21.72 -4.47 25.16
N ASN A 168 21.74 -3.46 25.95
CA ASN A 168 22.74 -2.40 26.13
C ASN A 168 23.28 -1.68 24.89
N ASP A 169 22.73 -1.88 23.72
CA ASP A 169 23.13 -1.06 22.60
C ASP A 169 22.03 -1.00 21.56
N SER A 170 21.18 0.00 21.68
CA SER A 170 20.11 0.25 20.71
C SER A 170 20.64 0.47 19.27
N LYS A 171 21.94 0.72 19.14
CA LYS A 171 22.62 0.86 17.84
C LYS A 171 23.03 -0.49 17.25
N LYS A 172 23.08 -1.53 18.08
CA LYS A 172 23.54 -2.86 17.69
C LYS A 172 22.44 -3.90 17.65
N ASN A 173 21.21 -3.52 17.94
CA ASN A 173 20.09 -4.45 17.89
C ASN A 173 19.30 -4.28 16.59
N PRO A 174 19.58 -5.08 15.57
CA PRO A 174 18.90 -5.00 14.28
C PRO A 174 17.42 -5.42 14.32
N CYS A 175 16.96 -6.08 15.39
CA CYS A 175 15.59 -6.58 15.51
C CYS A 175 14.51 -5.49 15.50
N TRP A 176 14.88 -4.22 15.61
CA TRP A 176 13.96 -3.10 15.69
C TRP A 176 13.84 -2.30 14.40
N TYR A 177 14.65 -2.60 13.44
CA TYR A 177 14.65 -1.89 12.17
C TYR A 177 14.27 -2.85 11.05
N GLY A 178 12.99 -3.06 10.91
CA GLY A 178 12.44 -3.32 9.62
C GLY A 178 12.19 -4.73 9.16
N ASP A 179 12.50 -5.74 9.93
CA ASP A 179 12.23 -7.11 9.50
C ASP A 179 11.09 -7.76 10.29
N LEU A 180 10.03 -7.00 10.54
CA LEU A 180 8.72 -7.56 10.87
C LEU A 180 7.96 -7.75 9.57
N PHE A 181 8.18 -8.87 8.95
CA PHE A 181 7.41 -9.37 7.83
C PHE A 181 6.12 -10.02 8.27
#